data_fb3f7b7d7201b88aae002696a10d013f
#
_entry.id   fb3f7b7d7201b88aae002696a10d013f
#
_cell.length_a   1.000
_cell.length_b   1.000
_cell.length_c   1.000
_cell.angle_alpha   90.00
_cell.angle_beta   90.00
_cell.angle_gamma   90.00
#
_symmetry.space_group_name_H-M   'P 1'
#
loop_
_entity.id
_entity.type
_entity.pdbx_description
1 polymer ?
#
loop_
_entity_poly.entity_id
_entity_poly.type
_entity_poly.pdbx_seq_one_letter_code
_entity_poly.pdbx_strand_id
1 'polypeptide(L)'
;MDHNISMSGNIMKKAPVRVSLGYTNQNGIIKTNSYKRYTFDGGISPKFFNDHLSLNVNLKASMEDNARIDESVVGNALSYDPTRPVRTGSSTASTDPGLGYFIWMNGNSPMAIQTDNPVAQLDLQNLRNKLYRSIGNVSVSYKVHGFEDLQLNMNLGYDVLESKYNKDVPQYAGMMYTANKKDGTGLDFDSKQNKTNTLLDLYANYQHTFGEKHDFSAMAGYGWQHFWKKYNETTLAPDGTELFSPKHYESEYYLLSLYGRLNYTYDNKYMVTATLRSDGSSRFAKGNRYGYFPSIALGWKISEESFLKDNDVLTNLKLRLNYGQTGHHQRLSLHDHILRIIP
;
A
#
# COMPACT_ATOMS: atom_id res chain seq x y z
N MET A 1 20.11 11.24 -7.48
CA MET A 1 19.78 12.66 -7.73
C MET A 1 18.30 12.83 -7.50
N ASP A 2 17.92 13.74 -6.59
CA ASP A 2 16.53 14.02 -6.25
C ASP A 2 16.26 15.51 -6.44
N HIS A 3 15.18 15.83 -7.13
CA HIS A 3 14.72 17.18 -7.36
C HIS A 3 13.25 17.27 -6.92
N ASN A 4 12.91 18.29 -6.15
CA ASN A 4 11.54 18.58 -5.76
C ASN A 4 11.29 20.09 -5.88
N ILE A 5 10.19 20.45 -6.53
CA ILE A 5 9.71 21.82 -6.62
C ILE A 5 8.31 21.83 -6.02
N SER A 6 8.08 22.70 -5.03
CA SER A 6 6.76 22.87 -4.45
C SER A 6 6.36 24.34 -4.43
N MET A 7 5.10 24.59 -4.75
CA MET A 7 4.48 25.92 -4.71
C MET A 7 3.24 25.85 -3.84
N SER A 8 3.06 26.82 -2.98
CA SER A 8 1.85 26.98 -2.17
C SER A 8 1.39 28.42 -2.19
N GLY A 9 0.09 28.62 -2.13
CA GLY A 9 -0.52 29.93 -2.14
C GLY A 9 -2.01 29.88 -1.81
N ASN A 10 -2.66 31.03 -1.85
CA ASN A 10 -4.12 31.13 -1.66
C ASN A 10 -4.77 31.68 -2.92
N ILE A 11 -5.70 30.94 -3.48
CA ILE A 11 -6.55 31.42 -4.57
C ILE A 11 -7.68 32.23 -3.95
N MET A 12 -7.87 33.48 -4.44
CA MET A 12 -8.92 34.40 -3.97
C MET A 12 -8.95 34.59 -2.45
N LYS A 13 -7.81 34.46 -1.76
CA LYS A 13 -7.67 34.56 -0.29
C LYS A 13 -8.47 33.53 0.53
N LYS A 14 -9.21 32.60 -0.11
CA LYS A 14 -10.13 31.66 0.55
C LYS A 14 -9.82 30.20 0.28
N ALA A 15 -8.98 29.91 -0.71
CA ALA A 15 -8.68 28.54 -1.10
C ALA A 15 -7.15 28.30 -1.05
N PRO A 16 -6.61 27.79 0.05
CA PRO A 16 -5.23 27.33 0.10
C PRO A 16 -4.99 26.23 -0.94
N VAL A 17 -3.91 26.40 -1.71
CA VAL A 17 -3.48 25.44 -2.75
C VAL A 17 -2.02 25.10 -2.54
N ARG A 18 -1.70 23.84 -2.71
CA ARG A 18 -0.31 23.37 -2.77
C ARG A 18 -0.15 22.45 -3.97
N VAL A 19 0.93 22.62 -4.73
CA VAL A 19 1.34 21.74 -5.80
C VAL A 19 2.82 21.44 -5.64
N SER A 20 3.18 20.16 -5.80
CA SER A 20 4.58 19.71 -5.74
C SER A 20 4.86 18.73 -6.88
N LEU A 21 6.02 18.89 -7.51
CA LEU A 21 6.55 18.00 -8.54
C LEU A 21 7.89 17.46 -8.06
N GLY A 22 8.06 16.16 -8.14
CA GLY A 22 9.30 15.49 -7.77
C GLY A 22 9.85 14.63 -8.90
N TYR A 23 11.17 14.61 -9.01
CA TYR A 23 11.91 13.73 -9.90
C TYR A 23 13.07 13.07 -9.14
N THR A 24 13.11 11.76 -9.16
CA THR A 24 14.19 10.96 -8.58
C THR A 24 14.86 10.16 -9.70
N ASN A 25 16.19 10.19 -9.76
CA ASN A 25 16.99 9.34 -10.65
C ASN A 25 18.17 8.78 -9.86
N GLN A 26 18.22 7.47 -9.74
CA GLN A 26 19.24 6.74 -8.98
C GLN A 26 19.78 5.58 -9.81
N ASN A 27 21.08 5.40 -9.80
CA ASN A 27 21.74 4.21 -10.30
C ASN A 27 22.21 3.37 -9.12
N GLY A 28 21.99 2.07 -9.17
CA GLY A 28 22.52 1.14 -8.18
C GLY A 28 24.06 1.00 -8.31
N ILE A 29 24.66 0.37 -7.31
CA ILE A 29 26.10 0.04 -7.31
C ILE A 29 26.43 -1.10 -8.28
N ILE A 30 25.43 -1.92 -8.62
CA ILE A 30 25.56 -3.00 -9.60
C ILE A 30 25.13 -2.47 -10.98
N LYS A 31 25.88 -2.81 -11.99
CA LYS A 31 25.62 -2.47 -13.39
C LYS A 31 24.16 -2.82 -13.76
N THR A 32 23.53 -2.02 -14.61
CA THR A 32 22.14 -2.13 -15.12
C THR A 32 21.04 -1.79 -14.12
N ASN A 33 21.31 -1.72 -12.82
CA ASN A 33 20.33 -1.33 -11.83
C ASN A 33 20.09 0.18 -11.86
N SER A 34 18.86 0.60 -12.15
CA SER A 34 18.49 2.02 -12.15
C SER A 34 17.03 2.20 -11.72
N TYR A 35 16.76 3.33 -11.07
CA TYR A 35 15.44 3.71 -10.60
C TYR A 35 15.14 5.14 -10.98
N LYS A 36 14.00 5.35 -11.66
CA LYS A 36 13.47 6.68 -11.99
C LYS A 36 12.06 6.80 -11.46
N ARG A 37 11.77 7.93 -10.81
CA ARG A 37 10.44 8.22 -10.29
C ARG A 37 10.05 9.65 -10.57
N TYR A 38 8.84 9.83 -11.05
CA TYR A 38 8.15 11.11 -11.16
C TYR A 38 7.01 11.13 -10.17
N THR A 39 6.84 12.23 -9.44
CA THR A 39 5.75 12.40 -8.49
C THR A 39 5.05 13.72 -8.71
N PHE A 40 3.75 13.70 -8.56
CA PHE A 40 2.87 14.87 -8.47
C PHE A 40 2.10 14.80 -7.16
N ASP A 41 2.03 15.90 -6.43
CA ASP A 41 1.21 16.07 -5.24
C ASP A 41 0.49 17.41 -5.36
N GLY A 42 -0.84 17.37 -5.34
CA GLY A 42 -1.68 18.56 -5.45
C GLY A 42 -2.78 18.52 -4.40
N GLY A 43 -3.05 19.68 -3.79
CA GLY A 43 -4.12 19.82 -2.82
C GLY A 43 -4.74 21.21 -2.85
N ILE A 44 -6.04 21.26 -2.62
CA ILE A 44 -6.82 22.51 -2.48
C ILE A 44 -7.83 22.35 -1.34
N SER A 45 -7.94 23.36 -0.50
CA SER A 45 -8.81 23.34 0.68
C SER A 45 -9.68 24.61 0.78
N PRO A 46 -10.61 24.84 -0.16
CA PRO A 46 -11.50 25.98 -0.13
C PRO A 46 -12.55 25.89 0.99
N LYS A 47 -12.96 27.05 1.47
CA LYS A 47 -14.05 27.22 2.43
C LYS A 47 -15.12 28.15 1.87
N PHE A 48 -16.38 27.82 2.12
CA PHE A 48 -17.54 28.52 1.61
C PHE A 48 -18.54 28.80 2.73
N PHE A 49 -19.48 29.72 2.48
CA PHE A 49 -20.58 30.05 3.39
C PHE A 49 -20.11 30.40 4.81
N ASN A 50 -19.16 31.33 4.92
CA ASN A 50 -18.57 31.75 6.20
C ASN A 50 -18.04 30.55 7.02
N ASP A 51 -17.26 29.67 6.35
CA ASP A 51 -16.64 28.48 6.91
C ASP A 51 -17.62 27.33 7.30
N HIS A 52 -18.91 27.42 6.93
CA HIS A 52 -19.85 26.31 7.15
C HIS A 52 -19.52 25.13 6.25
N LEU A 53 -19.09 25.35 5.01
CA LEU A 53 -18.68 24.29 4.10
C LEU A 53 -17.16 24.34 3.88
N SER A 54 -16.48 23.27 4.25
CA SER A 54 -15.06 23.06 4.00
C SER A 54 -14.88 21.88 3.05
N LEU A 55 -14.15 22.12 1.97
CA LEU A 55 -13.73 21.05 1.04
C LEU A 55 -12.23 20.85 1.21
N ASN A 56 -11.79 19.61 1.07
CA ASN A 56 -10.37 19.27 0.99
C ASN A 56 -10.20 18.24 -0.11
N VAL A 57 -9.48 18.61 -1.17
CA VAL A 57 -9.22 17.75 -2.32
C VAL A 57 -7.73 17.53 -2.40
N ASN A 58 -7.29 16.27 -2.35
CA ASN A 58 -5.89 15.89 -2.52
C ASN A 58 -5.76 14.87 -3.64
N LEU A 59 -4.72 15.04 -4.43
CA LEU A 59 -4.35 14.14 -5.50
C LEU A 59 -2.84 13.90 -5.46
N LYS A 60 -2.45 12.64 -5.43
CA LYS A 60 -1.06 12.18 -5.57
C LYS A 60 -0.97 11.24 -6.74
N ALA A 61 0.04 11.44 -7.57
CA ALA A 61 0.34 10.52 -8.66
C ALA A 61 1.83 10.22 -8.69
N SER A 62 2.18 8.98 -9.01
CA SER A 62 3.56 8.56 -9.21
C SER A 62 3.69 7.65 -10.41
N MET A 63 4.80 7.80 -11.10
CA MET A 63 5.26 6.90 -12.16
C MET A 63 6.68 6.47 -11.81
N GLU A 64 6.89 5.17 -11.76
CA GLU A 64 8.19 4.57 -11.45
C GLU A 64 8.64 3.68 -12.59
N ASP A 65 9.91 3.75 -12.92
CA ASP A 65 10.59 2.90 -13.88
C ASP A 65 11.85 2.35 -13.23
N ASN A 66 11.86 1.07 -12.95
CA ASN A 66 12.89 0.39 -12.19
C ASN A 66 13.49 -0.74 -13.02
N ALA A 67 14.72 -0.52 -13.52
CA ALA A 67 15.53 -1.59 -14.07
C ALA A 67 16.17 -2.36 -12.91
N ARG A 68 15.75 -3.59 -12.73
CA ARG A 68 16.21 -4.47 -11.64
C ARG A 68 17.30 -5.41 -12.12
N ILE A 69 18.01 -5.99 -11.17
CA ILE A 69 18.91 -7.11 -11.39
C ILE A 69 18.34 -8.35 -10.72
N ASP A 70 18.76 -9.52 -11.17
CA ASP A 70 18.53 -10.76 -10.45
C ASP A 70 19.43 -10.79 -9.21
N GLU A 71 18.85 -11.00 -8.03
CA GLU A 71 19.59 -10.97 -6.76
C GLU A 71 20.64 -12.09 -6.66
N SER A 72 20.48 -13.17 -7.43
CA SER A 72 21.45 -14.27 -7.53
C SER A 72 22.80 -13.84 -8.09
N VAL A 73 22.86 -12.73 -8.83
CA VAL A 73 24.12 -12.19 -9.42
C VAL A 73 25.22 -12.04 -8.38
N VAL A 74 24.90 -11.54 -7.16
CA VAL A 74 25.89 -11.35 -6.10
C VAL A 74 26.42 -12.70 -5.60
N GLY A 75 25.52 -13.64 -5.34
CA GLY A 75 25.89 -15.00 -4.93
C GLY A 75 26.72 -15.71 -6.01
N ASN A 76 26.30 -15.60 -7.26
CA ASN A 76 27.03 -16.17 -8.39
C ASN A 76 28.42 -15.55 -8.56
N ALA A 77 28.55 -14.22 -8.36
CA ALA A 77 29.86 -13.56 -8.41
C ALA A 77 30.83 -14.02 -7.32
N LEU A 78 30.29 -14.34 -6.12
CA LEU A 78 31.11 -14.86 -5.01
C LEU A 78 31.51 -16.33 -5.22
N SER A 79 30.69 -17.13 -5.90
CA SER A 79 30.92 -18.55 -6.12
C SER A 79 31.48 -18.88 -7.51
N TYR A 80 31.67 -17.88 -8.37
CA TYR A 80 32.22 -18.05 -9.70
C TYR A 80 33.71 -18.47 -9.63
N ASP A 81 34.09 -19.48 -10.41
CA ASP A 81 35.47 -19.96 -10.45
C ASP A 81 36.42 -18.92 -11.08
N PRO A 82 37.35 -18.34 -10.30
CA PRO A 82 38.25 -17.27 -10.78
C PRO A 82 39.25 -17.74 -11.87
N THR A 83 39.38 -19.04 -12.07
CA THR A 83 40.25 -19.61 -13.13
C THR A 83 39.57 -19.65 -14.48
N ARG A 84 38.27 -19.37 -14.53
CA ARG A 84 37.48 -19.38 -15.76
C ARG A 84 37.31 -17.98 -16.34
N PRO A 85 37.39 -17.85 -17.68
CA PRO A 85 37.18 -16.57 -18.32
C PRO A 85 35.74 -16.13 -18.20
N VAL A 86 35.47 -14.82 -18.11
CA VAL A 86 34.12 -14.28 -18.17
C VAL A 86 33.55 -14.43 -19.58
N ARG A 87 34.37 -14.24 -20.60
CA ARG A 87 33.99 -14.34 -22.03
C ARG A 87 34.87 -15.37 -22.72
N THR A 88 34.28 -16.10 -23.65
CA THR A 88 35.02 -17.18 -24.39
C THR A 88 35.79 -16.64 -25.59
N GLY A 89 35.67 -15.39 -25.96
CA GLY A 89 36.37 -14.78 -27.09
C GLY A 89 35.93 -15.26 -28.47
N SER A 90 35.10 -16.28 -28.56
CA SER A 90 34.58 -16.79 -29.82
C SER A 90 33.07 -16.62 -29.89
N SER A 91 32.66 -16.13 -31.07
CA SER A 91 31.29 -16.19 -31.56
C SER A 91 30.30 -15.14 -31.08
N THR A 92 29.98 -14.27 -31.98
CA THR A 92 28.75 -13.45 -32.01
C THR A 92 27.59 -14.20 -32.68
N ALA A 93 27.72 -15.52 -32.90
CA ALA A 93 26.66 -16.31 -33.49
C ALA A 93 25.48 -16.43 -32.50
N SER A 94 24.29 -16.07 -32.95
CA SER A 94 23.06 -16.11 -32.15
C SER A 94 22.69 -17.51 -31.66
N THR A 95 23.39 -18.54 -32.09
CA THR A 95 23.17 -19.95 -31.74
C THR A 95 24.25 -20.52 -30.82
N ASP A 96 25.27 -19.69 -30.46
CA ASP A 96 26.36 -20.15 -29.58
C ASP A 96 25.86 -20.28 -28.13
N PRO A 97 25.96 -21.47 -27.52
CA PRO A 97 25.62 -21.63 -26.11
C PRO A 97 26.40 -20.65 -25.23
N GLY A 98 25.68 -19.83 -24.44
CA GLY A 98 26.26 -18.79 -23.60
C GLY A 98 26.42 -17.43 -24.28
N LEU A 99 26.19 -17.29 -25.59
CA LEU A 99 26.26 -16.02 -26.33
C LEU A 99 27.58 -15.25 -26.14
N GLY A 100 28.70 -15.98 -26.19
CA GLY A 100 30.05 -15.44 -25.99
C GLY A 100 30.48 -15.28 -24.53
N TYR A 101 29.67 -15.69 -23.58
CA TYR A 101 30.01 -15.81 -22.15
C TYR A 101 30.36 -17.24 -21.82
N PHE A 102 31.33 -17.41 -20.92
CA PHE A 102 31.69 -18.76 -20.46
C PHE A 102 30.49 -19.44 -19.78
N ILE A 103 30.24 -20.67 -20.17
CA ILE A 103 29.33 -21.62 -19.52
C ILE A 103 30.02 -22.96 -19.31
N TRP A 104 29.60 -23.70 -18.31
CA TRP A 104 30.12 -25.04 -18.07
C TRP A 104 29.55 -26.03 -19.09
N MET A 105 30.42 -26.84 -19.67
CA MET A 105 30.05 -27.83 -20.67
C MET A 105 30.36 -29.25 -20.16
N ASN A 106 29.50 -30.21 -20.51
CA ASN A 106 29.75 -31.62 -20.40
C ASN A 106 29.79 -32.21 -21.82
N GLY A 107 30.97 -32.40 -22.35
CA GLY A 107 31.13 -32.66 -23.77
C GLY A 107 30.65 -31.46 -24.60
N ASN A 108 29.70 -31.70 -25.49
CA ASN A 108 29.13 -30.67 -26.37
C ASN A 108 27.82 -30.05 -25.81
N SER A 109 27.40 -30.43 -24.60
CA SER A 109 26.15 -29.93 -24.03
C SER A 109 26.40 -29.06 -22.81
N PRO A 110 25.69 -27.92 -22.66
CA PRO A 110 25.72 -27.13 -21.45
C PRO A 110 25.32 -27.90 -20.22
N MET A 111 26.00 -27.67 -19.11
CA MET A 111 25.64 -28.29 -17.83
C MET A 111 24.41 -27.65 -17.23
N ALA A 112 23.47 -28.49 -16.80
CA ALA A 112 22.20 -28.03 -16.21
C ALA A 112 22.39 -27.49 -14.76
N ILE A 113 23.43 -27.93 -14.06
CA ILE A 113 23.76 -27.50 -12.69
C ILE A 113 25.12 -26.83 -12.75
N GLN A 114 25.11 -25.50 -12.72
CA GLN A 114 26.31 -24.68 -12.80
C GLN A 114 26.10 -23.35 -12.04
N THR A 115 27.21 -22.73 -11.66
CA THR A 115 27.15 -21.31 -11.26
C THR A 115 27.03 -20.47 -12.51
N ASP A 116 25.97 -19.68 -12.61
CA ASP A 116 25.78 -18.79 -13.74
C ASP A 116 26.86 -17.72 -13.79
N ASN A 117 27.24 -17.34 -15.00
CA ASN A 117 28.18 -16.26 -15.22
C ASN A 117 27.55 -14.92 -14.81
N PRO A 118 28.06 -14.24 -13.76
CA PRO A 118 27.40 -13.06 -13.21
C PRO A 118 27.36 -11.88 -14.18
N VAL A 119 28.35 -11.77 -15.09
CA VAL A 119 28.36 -10.70 -16.10
C VAL A 119 27.34 -11.02 -17.20
N ALA A 120 27.21 -12.29 -17.59
CA ALA A 120 26.16 -12.71 -18.52
C ALA A 120 24.76 -12.43 -17.96
N GLN A 121 24.54 -12.67 -16.67
CA GLN A 121 23.27 -12.33 -16.02
C GLN A 121 22.95 -10.82 -16.12
N LEU A 122 23.94 -9.96 -15.91
CA LEU A 122 23.75 -8.52 -15.99
C LEU A 122 23.53 -8.00 -17.42
N ASP A 123 24.20 -8.62 -18.40
CA ASP A 123 24.18 -8.14 -19.78
C ASP A 123 23.05 -8.76 -20.63
N LEU A 124 22.64 -9.99 -20.31
CA LEU A 124 21.65 -10.75 -21.09
C LEU A 124 20.25 -10.78 -20.45
N GLN A 125 20.11 -10.46 -19.18
CA GLN A 125 18.79 -10.36 -18.55
C GLN A 125 18.33 -8.90 -18.52
N ASN A 126 17.11 -8.64 -19.01
CA ASN A 126 16.46 -7.37 -18.87
C ASN A 126 15.26 -7.52 -17.91
N LEU A 127 15.41 -7.03 -16.68
CA LEU A 127 14.35 -7.04 -15.69
C LEU A 127 13.85 -5.62 -15.48
N ARG A 128 12.60 -5.35 -15.83
CA ARG A 128 12.03 -4.01 -15.73
C ARG A 128 10.68 -4.04 -15.04
N ASN A 129 10.51 -3.15 -14.09
CA ASN A 129 9.25 -2.93 -13.40
C ASN A 129 8.82 -1.48 -13.59
N LYS A 130 7.64 -1.28 -14.22
CA LYS A 130 6.99 0.01 -14.33
C LYS A 130 5.77 0.04 -13.43
N LEU A 131 5.66 1.07 -12.61
CA LEU A 131 4.56 1.23 -11.68
C LEU A 131 3.94 2.62 -11.87
N TYR A 132 2.62 2.62 -12.01
CA TYR A 132 1.80 3.83 -12.07
C TYR A 132 0.83 3.78 -10.88
N ARG A 133 0.81 4.82 -10.07
CA ARG A 133 -0.11 4.90 -8.93
C ARG A 133 -0.74 6.27 -8.87
N SER A 134 -2.03 6.30 -8.61
CA SER A 134 -2.77 7.52 -8.29
C SER A 134 -3.59 7.29 -7.03
N ILE A 135 -3.47 8.23 -6.09
CA ILE A 135 -4.22 8.25 -4.83
C ILE A 135 -4.89 9.61 -4.75
N GLY A 136 -6.18 9.63 -4.49
CA GLY A 136 -6.91 10.87 -4.30
C GLY A 136 -7.98 10.74 -3.24
N ASN A 137 -8.29 11.87 -2.62
CA ASN A 137 -9.43 11.97 -1.74
C ASN A 137 -10.11 13.33 -1.86
N VAL A 138 -11.42 13.31 -1.65
CA VAL A 138 -12.26 14.49 -1.49
C VAL A 138 -12.96 14.37 -0.14
N SER A 139 -12.66 15.29 0.77
CA SER A 139 -13.33 15.40 2.05
C SER A 139 -14.23 16.63 2.04
N VAL A 140 -15.46 16.46 2.47
CA VAL A 140 -16.48 17.51 2.61
C VAL A 140 -16.90 17.56 4.06
N SER A 141 -16.90 18.74 4.64
CA SER A 141 -17.37 18.98 6.00
C SER A 141 -18.32 20.17 5.98
N TYR A 142 -19.54 19.95 6.47
CA TYR A 142 -20.61 20.94 6.47
C TYR A 142 -21.21 21.12 7.86
N LYS A 143 -21.04 22.33 8.43
CA LYS A 143 -21.75 22.74 9.62
C LYS A 143 -23.16 23.19 9.23
N VAL A 144 -24.18 22.60 9.80
CA VAL A 144 -25.57 22.87 9.45
C VAL A 144 -25.96 24.29 9.84
N HIS A 145 -26.38 25.10 8.87
CA HIS A 145 -26.81 26.47 9.13
C HIS A 145 -27.98 26.52 10.13
N GLY A 146 -27.84 27.35 11.17
CA GLY A 146 -28.83 27.46 12.24
C GLY A 146 -28.83 26.30 13.24
N PHE A 147 -27.92 25.33 13.05
CA PHE A 147 -27.71 24.23 13.98
C PHE A 147 -26.23 23.80 13.93
N GLU A 148 -25.33 24.75 14.24
CA GLU A 148 -23.89 24.62 14.05
C GLU A 148 -23.24 23.54 14.92
N ASP A 149 -23.95 23.07 15.95
CA ASP A 149 -23.57 21.92 16.74
C ASP A 149 -23.54 20.60 15.95
N LEU A 150 -24.25 20.55 14.83
CA LEU A 150 -24.29 19.41 13.92
C LEU A 150 -23.39 19.64 12.71
N GLN A 151 -22.42 18.72 12.54
CA GLN A 151 -21.50 18.70 11.41
C GLN A 151 -21.65 17.39 10.63
N LEU A 152 -21.94 17.51 9.33
CA LEU A 152 -21.99 16.38 8.39
C LEU A 152 -20.66 16.28 7.66
N ASN A 153 -20.13 15.06 7.57
CA ASN A 153 -18.85 14.81 6.95
C ASN A 153 -18.97 13.69 5.92
N MET A 154 -18.27 13.86 4.81
CA MET A 154 -18.11 12.86 3.76
C MET A 154 -16.65 12.81 3.36
N ASN A 155 -16.11 11.60 3.22
CA ASN A 155 -14.80 11.37 2.64
C ASN A 155 -14.90 10.32 1.53
N LEU A 156 -14.53 10.72 0.32
CA LEU A 156 -14.41 9.84 -0.85
C LEU A 156 -12.92 9.67 -1.14
N GLY A 157 -12.46 8.43 -1.23
CA GLY A 157 -11.07 8.12 -1.53
C GLY A 157 -10.93 7.07 -2.61
N TYR A 158 -9.81 7.13 -3.34
CA TYR A 158 -9.40 6.08 -4.24
C TYR A 158 -7.88 5.87 -4.20
N ASP A 159 -7.45 4.65 -4.51
CA ASP A 159 -6.04 4.26 -4.71
C ASP A 159 -6.01 3.27 -5.87
N VAL A 160 -5.46 3.72 -7.00
CA VAL A 160 -5.35 2.94 -8.24
C VAL A 160 -3.88 2.70 -8.52
N LEU A 161 -3.53 1.44 -8.79
CA LEU A 161 -2.17 1.02 -9.10
C LEU A 161 -2.18 0.09 -10.31
N GLU A 162 -1.32 0.37 -11.27
CA GLU A 162 -0.92 -0.55 -12.34
C GLU A 162 0.58 -0.83 -12.21
N SER A 163 0.96 -2.12 -12.14
CA SER A 163 2.34 -2.58 -12.16
C SER A 163 2.54 -3.52 -13.34
N LYS A 164 3.58 -3.25 -14.13
CA LYS A 164 4.02 -4.10 -15.24
C LYS A 164 5.44 -4.54 -14.94
N TYR A 165 5.64 -5.84 -14.88
CA TYR A 165 6.96 -6.43 -14.70
C TYR A 165 7.27 -7.34 -15.89
N ASN A 166 8.43 -7.08 -16.52
CA ASN A 166 8.96 -7.83 -17.65
C ASN A 166 10.31 -8.43 -17.23
N LYS A 167 10.55 -9.65 -17.67
CA LYS A 167 11.87 -10.31 -17.59
C LYS A 167 12.15 -10.99 -18.93
N ASP A 168 13.11 -10.44 -19.68
CA ASP A 168 13.54 -10.95 -20.97
C ASP A 168 14.92 -11.59 -20.83
N VAL A 169 15.07 -12.79 -21.35
CA VAL A 169 16.35 -13.50 -21.44
C VAL A 169 16.46 -14.11 -22.84
N PRO A 170 17.50 -13.80 -23.62
CA PRO A 170 17.63 -14.32 -24.97
C PRO A 170 17.81 -15.84 -24.98
N GLN A 171 17.43 -16.45 -26.08
CA GLN A 171 17.72 -17.86 -26.37
C GLN A 171 19.24 -18.09 -26.31
N TYR A 172 19.64 -19.28 -25.89
CA TYR A 172 21.03 -19.71 -25.70
C TYR A 172 21.80 -19.00 -24.56
N ALA A 173 21.23 -18.10 -23.81
CA ALA A 173 21.86 -17.56 -22.60
C ALA A 173 22.14 -18.69 -21.59
N GLY A 174 23.33 -18.68 -20.98
CA GLY A 174 23.81 -19.76 -20.10
C GLY A 174 22.83 -20.12 -18.98
N MET A 175 22.19 -19.13 -18.36
CA MET A 175 21.18 -19.28 -17.30
C MET A 175 19.89 -19.95 -17.76
N MET A 176 19.70 -20.15 -19.07
CA MET A 176 18.53 -20.83 -19.63
C MET A 176 18.71 -22.35 -19.79
N TYR A 177 19.92 -22.86 -19.53
CA TYR A 177 20.18 -24.29 -19.50
C TYR A 177 20.00 -24.84 -18.09
N THR A 178 18.87 -25.45 -17.84
CA THR A 178 18.51 -26.07 -16.54
C THR A 178 18.19 -27.54 -16.74
N ALA A 179 18.07 -28.30 -15.62
CA ALA A 179 17.70 -29.70 -15.68
C ALA A 179 16.42 -29.98 -16.48
N ASN A 180 15.49 -29.02 -16.48
CA ASN A 180 14.21 -29.10 -17.19
C ASN A 180 14.19 -28.41 -18.56
N LYS A 181 15.24 -27.61 -18.88
CA LYS A 181 15.37 -26.82 -20.11
C LYS A 181 16.76 -26.99 -20.67
N LYS A 182 16.99 -28.03 -21.48
CA LYS A 182 18.29 -28.38 -22.04
C LYS A 182 18.63 -27.62 -23.31
N ASP A 183 17.63 -26.95 -23.90
CA ASP A 183 17.74 -26.39 -25.25
C ASP A 183 18.04 -24.88 -25.26
N GLY A 184 18.20 -24.28 -24.07
CA GLY A 184 18.46 -22.84 -23.96
C GLY A 184 17.38 -21.97 -24.59
N THR A 185 16.09 -22.29 -24.32
CA THR A 185 14.93 -21.70 -24.99
C THR A 185 14.76 -20.19 -24.82
N GLY A 186 15.49 -19.58 -23.87
CA GLY A 186 15.24 -18.18 -23.51
C GLY A 186 13.99 -17.98 -22.66
N LEU A 187 13.63 -16.75 -22.39
CA LEU A 187 12.48 -16.40 -21.55
C LEU A 187 11.96 -15.01 -21.94
N ASP A 188 10.67 -14.91 -22.18
CA ASP A 188 9.91 -13.67 -22.25
C ASP A 188 8.77 -13.79 -21.22
N PHE A 189 8.98 -13.12 -20.08
CA PHE A 189 8.05 -13.14 -18.97
C PHE A 189 7.42 -11.77 -18.79
N ASP A 190 6.10 -11.72 -18.94
CA ASP A 190 5.31 -10.53 -18.71
C ASP A 190 4.31 -10.74 -17.59
N SER A 191 4.23 -9.80 -16.67
CA SER A 191 3.14 -9.75 -15.73
C SER A 191 2.56 -8.36 -15.56
N LYS A 192 1.24 -8.29 -15.45
CA LYS A 192 0.50 -7.05 -15.22
C LYS A 192 -0.41 -7.23 -14.00
N GLN A 193 -0.27 -6.32 -13.04
CA GLN A 193 -1.13 -6.25 -11.88
C GLN A 193 -1.85 -4.90 -11.83
N ASN A 194 -3.17 -4.95 -11.74
CA ASN A 194 -4.01 -3.79 -11.48
C ASN A 194 -4.63 -3.93 -10.10
N LYS A 195 -4.65 -2.83 -9.32
CA LYS A 195 -5.36 -2.73 -8.05
C LYS A 195 -6.18 -1.46 -8.05
N THR A 196 -7.43 -1.55 -7.60
CA THR A 196 -8.30 -0.40 -7.38
C THR A 196 -8.94 -0.56 -6.02
N ASN A 197 -8.69 0.41 -5.15
CA ASN A 197 -9.33 0.51 -3.86
C ASN A 197 -10.16 1.80 -3.86
N THR A 198 -11.38 1.74 -3.38
CA THR A 198 -12.24 2.91 -3.20
C THR A 198 -12.81 2.93 -1.79
N LEU A 199 -13.03 4.12 -1.27
CA LEU A 199 -13.52 4.38 0.08
C LEU A 199 -14.60 5.44 0.04
N LEU A 200 -15.68 5.18 0.78
CA LEU A 200 -16.68 6.16 1.15
C LEU A 200 -16.86 6.12 2.67
N ASP A 201 -16.69 7.27 3.31
CA ASP A 201 -16.98 7.47 4.72
C ASP A 201 -17.99 8.62 4.86
N LEU A 202 -19.13 8.35 5.50
CA LEU A 202 -20.18 9.32 5.78
C LEU A 202 -20.40 9.31 7.29
N TYR A 203 -20.30 10.47 7.94
CA TYR A 203 -20.59 10.55 9.36
C TYR A 203 -21.12 11.91 9.78
N ALA A 204 -21.95 11.92 10.81
CA ALA A 204 -22.45 13.08 11.47
C ALA A 204 -21.82 13.20 12.86
N ASN A 205 -21.40 14.39 13.21
CA ASN A 205 -20.93 14.76 14.55
C ASN A 205 -21.87 15.79 15.12
N TYR A 206 -22.36 15.54 16.31
CA TYR A 206 -23.08 16.51 17.14
C TYR A 206 -22.25 16.82 18.36
N GLN A 207 -22.07 18.09 18.72
CA GLN A 207 -21.37 18.52 19.91
C GLN A 207 -22.07 19.72 20.51
N HIS A 208 -22.46 19.61 21.78
CA HIS A 208 -23.11 20.69 22.52
C HIS A 208 -22.70 20.68 23.98
N THR A 209 -22.56 21.88 24.55
CA THR A 209 -22.33 22.09 25.98
C THR A 209 -23.61 22.61 26.62
N PHE A 210 -24.30 21.77 27.40
CA PHE A 210 -25.51 22.13 28.12
C PHE A 210 -25.13 22.79 29.45
N GLY A 211 -25.48 24.06 29.60
CA GLY A 211 -25.01 24.87 30.71
C GLY A 211 -23.48 24.97 30.70
N GLU A 212 -22.86 25.10 31.86
CA GLU A 212 -21.41 25.26 31.95
C GLU A 212 -20.64 23.96 32.24
N LYS A 213 -21.37 22.85 32.48
CA LYS A 213 -20.78 21.63 33.07
C LYS A 213 -21.01 20.35 32.29
N HIS A 214 -21.89 20.35 31.31
CA HIS A 214 -22.31 19.13 30.62
C HIS A 214 -21.87 19.16 29.16
N ASP A 215 -20.68 18.64 28.85
CA ASP A 215 -20.22 18.49 27.48
C ASP A 215 -20.68 17.14 26.92
N PHE A 216 -21.45 17.23 25.85
CA PHE A 216 -21.96 16.06 25.14
C PHE A 216 -21.49 16.06 23.70
N SER A 217 -20.99 14.92 23.21
CA SER A 217 -20.77 14.71 21.78
C SER A 217 -21.24 13.33 21.34
N ALA A 218 -21.86 13.29 20.18
CA ALA A 218 -22.34 12.08 19.53
C ALA A 218 -21.82 12.02 18.10
N MET A 219 -21.42 10.85 17.66
CA MET A 219 -21.03 10.58 16.28
C MET A 219 -21.72 9.31 15.81
N ALA A 220 -22.26 9.34 14.61
CA ALA A 220 -22.75 8.16 13.90
C ALA A 220 -22.23 8.18 12.46
N GLY A 221 -21.83 7.04 11.95
CA GLY A 221 -21.23 6.97 10.63
C GLY A 221 -21.37 5.63 9.94
N TYR A 222 -21.15 5.70 8.64
CA TYR A 222 -21.16 4.60 7.69
C TYR A 222 -19.86 4.64 6.89
N GLY A 223 -19.15 3.53 6.84
CA GLY A 223 -17.95 3.34 6.03
C GLY A 223 -18.17 2.22 5.01
N TRP A 224 -17.74 2.45 3.80
CA TRP A 224 -17.72 1.45 2.74
C TRP A 224 -16.37 1.46 2.04
N GLN A 225 -15.81 0.28 1.83
CA GLN A 225 -14.56 0.10 1.11
C GLN A 225 -14.70 -1.02 0.11
N HIS A 226 -14.16 -0.81 -1.08
CA HIS A 226 -14.11 -1.79 -2.14
C HIS A 226 -12.65 -2.03 -2.53
N PHE A 227 -12.28 -3.29 -2.65
CA PHE A 227 -10.94 -3.73 -3.03
C PHE A 227 -11.05 -4.65 -4.23
N TRP A 228 -10.40 -4.25 -5.31
CA TRP A 228 -10.31 -5.05 -6.52
C TRP A 228 -8.86 -5.23 -6.94
N LYS A 229 -8.49 -6.45 -7.31
CA LYS A 229 -7.16 -6.81 -7.79
C LYS A 229 -7.29 -7.76 -8.96
N LYS A 230 -6.57 -7.44 -10.06
CA LYS A 230 -6.42 -8.32 -11.23
C LYS A 230 -4.94 -8.54 -11.50
N TYR A 231 -4.58 -9.76 -11.79
CA TYR A 231 -3.22 -10.17 -12.15
C TYR A 231 -3.27 -11.07 -13.37
N ASN A 232 -2.43 -10.76 -14.35
CA ASN A 232 -2.19 -11.58 -15.53
C ASN A 232 -0.68 -11.84 -15.63
N GLU A 233 -0.33 -13.05 -16.08
CA GLU A 233 1.05 -13.48 -16.28
C GLU A 233 1.13 -14.33 -17.53
N THR A 234 2.12 -14.07 -18.37
CA THR A 234 2.48 -14.89 -19.53
C THR A 234 3.96 -15.24 -19.45
N THR A 235 4.31 -16.44 -19.89
CA THR A 235 5.69 -16.92 -19.90
C THR A 235 5.92 -17.63 -21.23
N LEU A 236 6.61 -16.97 -22.13
CA LEU A 236 6.88 -17.41 -23.47
C LEU A 236 8.39 -17.62 -23.69
N ALA A 237 8.76 -18.37 -24.70
CA ALA A 237 10.07 -18.29 -25.30
C ALA A 237 10.15 -17.05 -26.22
N PRO A 238 11.35 -16.55 -26.60
CA PRO A 238 11.49 -15.42 -27.50
C PRO A 238 10.87 -15.60 -28.91
N ASP A 239 10.64 -16.85 -29.31
CA ASP A 239 9.94 -17.19 -30.55
C ASP A 239 8.40 -17.18 -30.42
N GLY A 240 7.87 -16.86 -29.24
CA GLY A 240 6.45 -16.85 -28.93
C GLY A 240 5.88 -18.21 -28.49
N THR A 241 6.69 -19.25 -28.39
CA THR A 241 6.25 -20.54 -27.86
C THR A 241 5.88 -20.45 -26.38
N GLU A 242 4.71 -20.96 -26.00
CA GLU A 242 4.26 -20.97 -24.62
C GLU A 242 5.10 -21.93 -23.77
N LEU A 243 5.81 -21.39 -22.75
CA LEU A 243 6.62 -22.19 -21.82
C LEU A 243 5.81 -22.66 -20.61
N PHE A 244 4.89 -21.82 -20.17
CA PHE A 244 3.96 -22.12 -19.07
C PHE A 244 2.59 -21.52 -19.40
N SER A 245 1.53 -22.22 -19.00
CA SER A 245 0.17 -21.73 -19.18
C SER A 245 -0.04 -20.37 -18.54
N PRO A 246 -0.67 -19.42 -19.24
CA PRO A 246 -0.95 -18.09 -18.73
C PRO A 246 -1.72 -18.16 -17.40
N LYS A 247 -1.34 -17.31 -16.46
CA LYS A 247 -2.06 -17.19 -15.19
C LYS A 247 -2.93 -15.96 -15.19
N HIS A 248 -4.15 -16.15 -14.79
CA HIS A 248 -5.12 -15.09 -14.57
C HIS A 248 -5.70 -15.24 -13.17
N TYR A 249 -5.65 -14.15 -12.40
CA TYR A 249 -6.22 -14.10 -11.06
C TYR A 249 -6.96 -12.78 -10.88
N GLU A 250 -8.20 -12.87 -10.39
CA GLU A 250 -9.01 -11.73 -10.03
C GLU A 250 -9.59 -11.92 -8.63
N SER A 251 -9.58 -10.87 -7.83
CA SER A 251 -10.07 -10.89 -6.46
C SER A 251 -10.79 -9.58 -6.17
N GLU A 252 -11.99 -9.69 -5.66
CA GLU A 252 -12.83 -8.56 -5.30
C GLU A 252 -13.47 -8.80 -3.94
N TYR A 253 -13.51 -7.77 -3.10
CA TYR A 253 -14.23 -7.82 -1.84
C TYR A 253 -14.60 -6.44 -1.33
N TYR A 254 -15.60 -6.39 -0.46
CA TYR A 254 -16.14 -5.21 0.15
C TYR A 254 -16.07 -5.30 1.66
N LEU A 255 -15.78 -4.15 2.29
CA LEU A 255 -15.93 -3.95 3.73
C LEU A 255 -17.00 -2.89 3.94
N LEU A 256 -17.85 -3.11 4.93
CA LEU A 256 -18.90 -2.21 5.32
C LEU A 256 -18.86 -2.03 6.84
N SER A 257 -18.92 -0.80 7.30
CA SER A 257 -18.87 -0.46 8.72
C SER A 257 -20.02 0.48 9.08
N LEU A 258 -20.70 0.17 10.16
CA LEU A 258 -21.60 1.08 10.84
C LEU A 258 -21.04 1.35 12.23
N TYR A 259 -20.94 2.60 12.62
CA TYR A 259 -20.36 2.94 13.92
C TYR A 259 -21.03 4.11 14.58
N GLY A 260 -21.03 4.09 15.91
CA GLY A 260 -21.52 5.18 16.73
C GLY A 260 -20.65 5.36 17.97
N ARG A 261 -20.49 6.60 18.38
CA ARG A 261 -19.75 6.98 19.59
C ARG A 261 -20.52 8.06 20.34
N LEU A 262 -20.59 7.91 21.63
CA LEU A 262 -21.09 8.90 22.56
C LEU A 262 -19.98 9.27 23.52
N ASN A 263 -19.77 10.56 23.74
CA ASN A 263 -18.91 11.07 24.79
C ASN A 263 -19.72 12.02 25.65
N TYR A 264 -19.53 11.90 26.96
CA TYR A 264 -20.13 12.80 27.92
C TYR A 264 -19.09 13.15 28.98
N THR A 265 -18.96 14.44 29.23
CA THR A 265 -18.08 14.96 30.29
C THR A 265 -18.88 15.84 31.22
N TYR A 266 -18.79 15.57 32.51
CA TYR A 266 -19.41 16.37 33.54
C TYR A 266 -18.36 17.15 34.35
N ASP A 267 -18.56 18.45 34.46
CA ASP A 267 -17.72 19.41 35.19
C ASP A 267 -16.21 19.26 34.94
N ASN A 268 -15.85 18.87 33.69
CA ASN A 268 -14.48 18.55 33.28
C ASN A 268 -13.76 17.50 34.14
N LYS A 269 -14.51 16.78 34.98
CA LYS A 269 -14.01 15.80 35.96
C LYS A 269 -14.33 14.38 35.60
N TYR A 270 -15.59 14.10 35.25
CA TYR A 270 -16.09 12.75 34.98
C TYR A 270 -16.35 12.60 33.51
N MET A 271 -15.75 11.60 32.88
CA MET A 271 -15.80 11.36 31.46
C MET A 271 -16.29 9.95 31.18
N VAL A 272 -17.25 9.82 30.27
CA VAL A 272 -17.75 8.53 29.77
C VAL A 272 -17.67 8.54 28.26
N THR A 273 -17.10 7.51 27.67
CA THR A 273 -17.13 7.25 26.23
C THR A 273 -17.73 5.88 25.99
N ALA A 274 -18.76 5.78 25.16
CA ALA A 274 -19.31 4.52 24.68
C ALA A 274 -19.19 4.47 23.15
N THR A 275 -18.75 3.33 22.62
CA THR A 275 -18.61 3.12 21.17
C THR A 275 -19.22 1.78 20.82
N LEU A 276 -19.97 1.74 19.73
CA LEU A 276 -20.42 0.51 19.08
C LEU A 276 -20.04 0.56 17.62
N ARG A 277 -19.39 -0.50 17.13
CA ARG A 277 -19.03 -0.66 15.74
C ARG A 277 -19.49 -2.02 15.23
N SER A 278 -20.11 -2.04 14.06
CA SER A 278 -20.44 -3.26 13.33
C SER A 278 -19.66 -3.26 12.03
N ASP A 279 -18.80 -4.25 11.84
CA ASP A 279 -17.99 -4.40 10.63
C ASP A 279 -18.42 -5.65 9.87
N GLY A 280 -18.70 -5.48 8.59
CA GLY A 280 -19.07 -6.53 7.66
C GLY A 280 -18.02 -6.73 6.58
N SER A 281 -17.82 -7.98 6.14
CA SER A 281 -16.93 -8.32 5.04
C SER A 281 -17.58 -9.32 4.09
N SER A 282 -17.48 -9.05 2.78
CA SER A 282 -17.98 -9.96 1.76
C SER A 282 -17.18 -11.26 1.65
N ARG A 283 -16.01 -11.34 2.31
CA ARG A 283 -15.16 -12.54 2.36
C ARG A 283 -15.74 -13.68 3.19
N PHE A 284 -16.68 -13.36 4.09
CA PHE A 284 -17.31 -14.34 4.95
C PHE A 284 -18.60 -14.87 4.38
N ALA A 285 -18.96 -16.11 4.74
CA ALA A 285 -20.21 -16.76 4.35
C ALA A 285 -21.43 -15.95 4.84
N LYS A 286 -22.55 -16.10 4.13
CA LYS A 286 -23.83 -15.52 4.56
C LYS A 286 -24.14 -16.00 6.00
N GLY A 287 -24.52 -15.06 6.88
CA GLY A 287 -24.79 -15.33 8.30
C GLY A 287 -23.64 -14.97 9.24
N ASN A 288 -22.37 -14.98 8.77
CA ASN A 288 -21.18 -14.67 9.60
C ASN A 288 -20.43 -13.44 9.09
N ARG A 289 -21.07 -12.60 8.30
CA ARG A 289 -20.42 -11.45 7.65
C ARG A 289 -20.13 -10.29 8.57
N TYR A 290 -20.88 -10.15 9.66
CA TYR A 290 -20.85 -8.99 10.55
C TYR A 290 -20.31 -9.37 11.93
N GLY A 291 -19.35 -8.57 12.42
CA GLY A 291 -18.88 -8.58 13.78
C GLY A 291 -19.32 -7.31 14.52
N TYR A 292 -19.54 -7.40 15.83
CA TYR A 292 -19.92 -6.28 16.68
C TYR A 292 -18.84 -6.01 17.70
N PHE A 293 -18.42 -4.78 17.84
CA PHE A 293 -17.28 -4.35 18.64
C PHE A 293 -17.70 -3.22 19.60
N PRO A 294 -18.31 -3.56 20.73
CA PRO A 294 -18.64 -2.57 21.77
C PRO A 294 -17.39 -2.16 22.56
N SER A 295 -17.35 -0.91 22.99
CA SER A 295 -16.36 -0.45 23.96
C SER A 295 -16.93 0.63 24.87
N ILE A 296 -16.41 0.68 26.10
CA ILE A 296 -16.73 1.71 27.09
C ILE A 296 -15.45 2.17 27.77
N ALA A 297 -15.34 3.46 27.98
CA ALA A 297 -14.23 4.06 28.72
C ALA A 297 -14.77 5.05 29.75
N LEU A 298 -14.23 4.98 30.95
CA LEU A 298 -14.51 5.87 32.07
C LEU A 298 -13.24 6.65 32.41
N GLY A 299 -13.39 7.92 32.71
CA GLY A 299 -12.31 8.78 33.15
C GLY A 299 -12.73 9.62 34.34
N TRP A 300 -11.88 9.69 35.34
CA TRP A 300 -12.06 10.55 36.51
C TRP A 300 -10.81 11.40 36.70
N LYS A 301 -10.96 12.72 36.62
CA LYS A 301 -9.89 13.68 36.85
C LYS A 301 -9.87 14.09 38.29
N ILE A 302 -9.18 13.29 39.11
CA ILE A 302 -9.15 13.44 40.56
C ILE A 302 -8.53 14.75 41.02
N SER A 303 -7.57 15.29 40.21
CA SER A 303 -6.94 16.58 40.46
C SER A 303 -7.90 17.78 40.46
N GLU A 304 -9.08 17.64 39.83
CA GLU A 304 -10.11 18.69 39.78
C GLU A 304 -11.11 18.62 40.94
N GLU A 305 -10.96 17.62 41.81
CA GLU A 305 -11.81 17.50 43.00
C GLU A 305 -11.42 18.56 44.04
N SER A 306 -12.41 19.03 44.82
CA SER A 306 -12.22 20.09 45.81
C SER A 306 -11.14 19.82 46.84
N PHE A 307 -10.87 18.55 47.14
CA PHE A 307 -9.83 18.14 48.10
C PHE A 307 -8.41 18.06 47.49
N LEU A 308 -8.24 18.22 46.16
CA LEU A 308 -6.93 18.23 45.47
C LEU A 308 -6.70 19.42 44.58
N LYS A 309 -7.72 20.23 44.31
CA LYS A 309 -7.69 21.32 43.33
C LYS A 309 -6.58 22.36 43.58
N ASP A 310 -6.24 22.60 44.82
CA ASP A 310 -5.25 23.59 45.24
C ASP A 310 -3.93 22.93 45.70
N ASN A 311 -3.63 21.71 45.23
CA ASN A 311 -2.41 21.00 45.57
C ASN A 311 -1.28 21.30 44.63
N ASP A 312 -0.22 21.94 45.13
CA ASP A 312 0.96 22.36 44.33
C ASP A 312 1.82 21.16 43.86
N VAL A 313 1.65 19.96 44.46
CA VAL A 313 2.46 18.79 44.15
C VAL A 313 1.79 17.91 43.08
N LEU A 314 0.44 17.81 43.10
CA LEU A 314 -0.33 16.95 42.20
C LEU A 314 -1.15 17.81 41.20
N THR A 315 -0.52 18.27 40.15
CA THR A 315 -1.16 19.15 39.16
C THR A 315 -2.10 18.41 38.21
N ASN A 316 -1.91 17.09 37.97
CA ASN A 316 -2.76 16.30 37.11
C ASN A 316 -2.81 14.82 37.57
N LEU A 317 -3.91 14.43 38.20
CA LEU A 317 -4.18 13.04 38.53
C LEU A 317 -5.48 12.59 37.88
N LYS A 318 -5.38 11.60 36.95
CA LYS A 318 -6.53 11.06 36.23
C LYS A 318 -6.56 9.54 36.26
N LEU A 319 -7.67 8.99 36.77
CA LEU A 319 -7.98 7.56 36.73
C LEU A 319 -8.71 7.25 35.39
N ARG A 320 -8.35 6.14 34.76
CA ARG A 320 -9.02 5.66 33.53
C ARG A 320 -9.29 4.17 33.65
N LEU A 321 -10.51 3.78 33.26
CA LEU A 321 -10.93 2.39 33.16
C LEU A 321 -11.54 2.17 31.78
N ASN A 322 -11.06 1.18 31.04
CA ASN A 322 -11.51 0.89 29.67
C ASN A 322 -11.85 -0.58 29.54
N TYR A 323 -12.94 -0.86 28.84
CA TYR A 323 -13.30 -2.18 28.36
C TYR A 323 -13.65 -2.11 26.89
N GLY A 324 -13.20 -3.08 26.09
CA GLY A 324 -13.54 -3.12 24.67
C GLY A 324 -13.34 -4.51 24.09
N GLN A 325 -14.19 -4.85 23.15
CA GLN A 325 -14.08 -6.05 22.35
C GLN A 325 -13.48 -5.67 20.98
N THR A 326 -12.44 -6.39 20.57
CA THR A 326 -11.82 -6.23 19.26
C THR A 326 -11.89 -7.54 18.48
N GLY A 327 -11.93 -7.46 17.16
CA GLY A 327 -11.91 -8.62 16.28
C GLY A 327 -10.86 -8.46 15.18
N HIS A 328 -10.34 -9.57 14.70
CA HIS A 328 -9.40 -9.60 13.60
C HIS A 328 -10.02 -10.34 12.41
N HIS A 329 -10.11 -9.68 11.26
CA HIS A 329 -10.52 -10.31 10.00
C HIS A 329 -9.32 -11.03 9.39
N GLN A 330 -9.06 -12.27 9.82
CA GLN A 330 -8.06 -13.11 9.16
C GLN A 330 -8.64 -13.72 7.87
N ARG A 331 -7.84 -13.69 6.82
CA ARG A 331 -8.06 -14.52 5.64
C ARG A 331 -7.88 -15.98 6.08
N LEU A 332 -8.96 -16.73 6.22
CA LEU A 332 -8.87 -18.16 6.34
C LEU A 332 -8.28 -18.70 5.01
N SER A 333 -6.98 -18.97 5.01
CA SER A 333 -6.43 -19.95 4.10
C SER A 333 -7.06 -21.30 4.48
N LEU A 334 -7.42 -22.09 3.51
CA LEU A 334 -8.11 -23.40 3.70
C LEU A 334 -7.34 -24.41 4.58
N HIS A 335 -6.30 -23.99 5.29
CA HIS A 335 -5.41 -24.86 6.10
C HIS A 335 -5.32 -24.51 7.57
N ASP A 336 -5.96 -23.43 8.08
CA ASP A 336 -5.88 -23.11 9.49
C ASP A 336 -7.25 -22.93 10.15
N HIS A 337 -7.78 -24.04 10.66
CA HIS A 337 -8.80 -24.06 11.69
C HIS A 337 -8.14 -23.76 13.04
N ILE A 338 -8.01 -22.52 13.44
CA ILE A 338 -7.86 -22.16 14.86
C ILE A 338 -8.56 -20.82 15.11
N LEU A 339 -9.77 -20.94 15.66
CA LEU A 339 -10.44 -19.84 16.34
C LEU A 339 -9.69 -19.61 17.66
N ARG A 340 -8.87 -18.56 17.75
CA ARG A 340 -8.40 -18.07 19.05
C ARG A 340 -9.29 -16.90 19.46
N ILE A 341 -10.25 -17.18 20.31
CA ILE A 341 -10.86 -16.20 21.20
C ILE A 341 -9.87 -16.04 22.35
N ILE A 342 -9.29 -14.84 22.48
CA ILE A 342 -8.49 -14.48 23.63
C ILE A 342 -9.46 -13.77 24.59
N PRO A 343 -9.56 -14.20 25.87
CA PRO A 343 -10.45 -13.63 26.87
C PRO A 343 -10.05 -12.22 27.27
#